data_94cc79cf69702e9e69c9c6ce19106aa8
#
_entry.id   94cc79cf69702e9e69c9c6ce19106aa8
#
_cell.length_a   1.000
_cell.length_b   1.000
_cell.length_c   1.000
_cell.angle_alpha   90.00
_cell.angle_beta   90.00
_cell.angle_gamma   90.00
#
_symmetry.space_group_name_H-M   'P 1'
#
loop_
_entity.id
_entity.type
_entity.pdbx_description
1 polymer ?
#
loop_
_entity_poly.entity_id
_entity_poly.type
_entity_poly.pdbx_seq_one_letter_code
_entity_poly.pdbx_strand_id
1 'polypeptide(L)'
;DDLIDLFNQSIQTSNLAFVQSSINPYTNSIDKSEGRIIRDKESIYFYIDNPFKEKYELSNDEIIITDLELDQVSNIQLSELSNNTLIDIFLNGLSLNNSNYELEFDKDTILIKSSSAEGYNEIEVKFKESRIYYLKYKDNLDIENLIMFTKMVAN
;
A
#
# COMPACT_ATOMS: atom_id res chain seq x y z
N ASP A 1 -1.96 5.28 19.91
CA ASP A 1 -0.54 4.98 19.77
C ASP A 1 0.11 5.89 18.74
N ASP A 2 1.34 6.33 19.05
CA ASP A 2 2.05 7.30 18.22
C ASP A 2 2.35 6.79 16.82
N LEU A 3 2.64 5.48 16.67
CA LEU A 3 2.93 4.92 15.36
C LEU A 3 1.68 4.83 14.50
N ILE A 4 0.53 4.54 15.10
CA ILE A 4 -0.74 4.57 14.36
C ILE A 4 -1.00 5.97 13.84
N ASP A 5 -0.80 6.97 14.68
CA ASP A 5 -1.01 8.37 14.28
C ASP A 5 -0.05 8.77 13.16
N LEU A 6 1.22 8.34 13.25
CA LEU A 6 2.19 8.61 12.18
C LEU A 6 1.80 7.96 10.87
N PHE A 7 1.32 6.71 10.91
CA PHE A 7 0.85 6.04 9.70
C PHE A 7 -0.30 6.79 9.08
N ASN A 8 -1.34 7.06 9.88
CA ASN A 8 -2.54 7.72 9.39
C ASN A 8 -2.23 9.10 8.83
N GLN A 9 -1.40 9.86 9.51
CA GLN A 9 -0.98 11.18 9.04
C GLN A 9 -0.21 11.07 7.72
N SER A 10 0.72 10.13 7.62
CA SER A 10 1.52 9.96 6.41
C SER A 10 0.66 9.62 5.20
N ILE A 11 -0.31 8.73 5.39
CA ILE A 11 -1.15 8.26 4.27
C ILE A 11 -2.25 9.27 3.95
N GLN A 12 -2.83 9.93 4.96
CA GLN A 12 -4.01 10.77 4.76
C GLN A 12 -3.70 12.22 4.42
N THR A 13 -2.55 12.72 4.83
CA THR A 13 -2.25 14.15 4.68
C THR A 13 -1.05 14.46 3.82
N SER A 14 -0.27 13.46 3.44
CA SER A 14 0.97 13.66 2.68
C SER A 14 0.87 13.01 1.32
N ASN A 15 1.36 13.73 0.31
CA ASN A 15 1.63 13.11 -0.98
C ASN A 15 3.01 12.46 -0.89
N LEU A 16 3.10 11.22 -1.36
CA LEU A 16 4.29 10.41 -1.22
C LEU A 16 4.76 9.92 -2.58
N ALA A 17 6.06 9.96 -2.80
CA ALA A 17 6.68 9.22 -3.89
C ALA A 17 7.11 7.85 -3.36
N PHE A 18 7.15 6.84 -4.22
CA PHE A 18 7.55 5.52 -3.81
C PHE A 18 8.33 4.79 -4.89
N VAL A 19 9.14 3.84 -4.44
CA VAL A 19 9.78 2.85 -5.29
C VAL A 19 9.33 1.49 -4.77
N GLN A 20 8.75 0.69 -5.63
CA GLN A 20 8.33 -0.67 -5.29
C GLN A 20 9.27 -1.68 -5.93
N SER A 21 9.72 -2.63 -5.12
CA SER A 21 10.53 -3.77 -5.57
C SER A 21 9.76 -5.05 -5.27
N SER A 22 9.64 -5.92 -6.26
CA SER A 22 9.02 -7.23 -6.09
C SER A 22 10.06 -8.31 -6.37
N ILE A 23 10.24 -9.22 -5.40
CA ILE A 23 11.23 -10.28 -5.49
C ILE A 23 10.50 -11.61 -5.66
N ASN A 24 10.69 -12.24 -6.83
CA ASN A 24 10.11 -13.55 -7.11
C ASN A 24 11.10 -14.62 -6.66
N PRO A 25 10.78 -15.43 -5.63
CA PRO A 25 11.72 -16.41 -5.10
C PRO A 25 11.92 -17.61 -6.05
N TYR A 26 11.00 -17.83 -6.97
CA TYR A 26 11.07 -18.98 -7.88
C TYR A 26 11.98 -18.71 -9.08
N THR A 27 12.00 -17.48 -9.58
CA THR A 27 12.81 -17.10 -10.73
C THR A 27 14.03 -16.28 -10.35
N ASN A 28 14.10 -15.86 -9.10
CA ASN A 28 15.17 -15.02 -8.57
C ASN A 28 15.26 -13.67 -9.30
N SER A 29 14.12 -13.19 -9.81
CA SER A 29 14.05 -11.91 -10.52
C SER A 29 13.55 -10.82 -9.59
N ILE A 30 13.96 -9.57 -9.89
CA ILE A 30 13.53 -8.39 -9.17
C ILE A 30 12.89 -7.44 -10.18
N ASP A 31 11.61 -7.13 -9.96
CA ASP A 31 10.90 -6.15 -10.75
C ASP A 31 10.77 -4.86 -9.95
N LYS A 32 11.00 -3.73 -10.60
CA LYS A 32 10.92 -2.43 -9.96
C LYS A 32 9.92 -1.53 -10.66
N SER A 33 9.19 -0.75 -9.87
CA SER A 33 8.34 0.31 -10.38
C SER A 33 8.48 1.54 -9.50
N GLU A 34 8.18 2.70 -10.06
CA GLU A 34 8.23 3.97 -9.35
C GLU A 34 6.92 4.70 -9.56
N GLY A 35 6.50 5.43 -8.54
CA GLY A 35 5.25 6.12 -8.64
C GLY A 35 5.01 7.12 -7.53
N ARG A 36 3.75 7.55 -7.44
CA ARG A 36 3.31 8.56 -6.49
C ARG A 36 1.96 8.17 -5.91
N ILE A 37 1.78 8.52 -4.65
CA ILE A 37 0.48 8.38 -3.97
C ILE A 37 -0.05 9.79 -3.74
N ILE A 38 -1.24 10.05 -4.23
CA ILE A 38 -1.90 11.35 -4.10
C ILE A 38 -3.31 11.11 -3.54
N ARG A 39 -3.64 11.82 -2.48
CA ARG A 39 -4.98 11.74 -1.89
C ARG A 39 -5.79 12.96 -2.29
N ASP A 40 -7.01 12.73 -2.74
CA ASP A 40 -7.96 13.77 -3.10
C ASP A 40 -9.34 13.40 -2.56
N LYS A 41 -9.81 14.15 -1.57
CA LYS A 41 -11.13 13.97 -0.94
C LYS A 41 -11.31 12.53 -0.44
N GLU A 42 -12.19 11.75 -1.07
CA GLU A 42 -12.53 10.40 -0.64
C GLU A 42 -11.77 9.32 -1.39
N SER A 43 -10.95 9.72 -2.35
CA SER A 43 -10.19 8.78 -3.17
C SER A 43 -8.70 8.90 -2.92
N ILE A 44 -8.00 7.79 -3.14
CA ILE A 44 -6.56 7.79 -3.12
C ILE A 44 -6.08 7.25 -4.46
N TYR A 45 -5.11 7.93 -5.05
CA TYR A 45 -4.59 7.60 -6.37
C TYR A 45 -3.16 7.10 -6.25
N PHE A 46 -2.92 5.96 -6.88
CA PHE A 46 -1.57 5.44 -7.08
C PHE A 46 -1.21 5.61 -8.54
N TYR A 47 -0.22 6.44 -8.80
CA TYR A 47 0.31 6.63 -10.15
C TYR A 47 1.60 5.84 -10.27
N ILE A 48 1.66 4.93 -11.23
CA ILE A 48 2.89 4.27 -11.61
C ILE A 48 3.47 5.06 -12.79
N ASP A 49 4.69 5.56 -12.63
CA ASP A 49 5.35 6.38 -13.65
C ASP A 49 6.34 5.58 -14.49
N ASN A 50 6.91 4.52 -13.91
CA ASN A 50 7.88 3.64 -14.55
C ASN A 50 7.69 2.22 -14.06
N PRO A 51 7.86 1.16 -14.88
CA PRO A 51 8.22 1.22 -16.30
C PRO A 51 7.05 1.54 -17.22
N PHE A 52 5.81 1.28 -16.78
CA PHE A 52 4.60 1.53 -17.56
C PHE A 52 3.72 2.51 -16.79
N LYS A 53 3.11 3.44 -17.51
CA LYS A 53 2.29 4.47 -16.89
C LYS A 53 0.89 3.97 -16.62
N GLU A 54 0.53 3.90 -15.34
CA GLU A 54 -0.77 3.43 -14.90
C GLU A 54 -1.29 4.32 -13.77
N LYS A 55 -2.60 4.35 -13.65
CA LYS A 55 -3.27 5.05 -12.55
C LYS A 55 -4.24 4.09 -11.87
N TYR A 56 -4.13 3.95 -10.56
CA TYR A 56 -5.05 3.18 -9.73
C TYR A 56 -5.81 4.14 -8.85
N GLU A 57 -7.11 4.19 -9.03
CA GLU A 57 -7.98 5.00 -8.17
C GLU A 57 -8.69 4.08 -7.19
N LEU A 58 -8.39 4.23 -5.89
CA LEU A 58 -8.98 3.43 -4.83
C LEU A 58 -10.10 4.22 -4.17
N SER A 59 -11.26 3.60 -4.06
CA SER A 59 -12.39 4.11 -3.30
C SER A 59 -12.97 3.00 -2.44
N ASN A 60 -14.02 3.30 -1.68
CA ASN A 60 -14.60 2.30 -0.77
C ASN A 60 -15.28 1.13 -1.50
N ASP A 61 -15.60 1.28 -2.77
CA ASP A 61 -16.34 0.28 -3.52
C ASP A 61 -15.51 -0.46 -4.55
N GLU A 62 -14.55 0.21 -5.16
CA GLU A 62 -13.84 -0.37 -6.29
C GLU A 62 -12.46 0.23 -6.50
N ILE A 63 -11.67 -0.46 -7.29
CA ILE A 63 -10.39 0.04 -7.81
C ILE A 63 -10.58 0.24 -9.31
N ILE A 64 -10.34 1.47 -9.78
CA ILE A 64 -10.35 1.80 -11.20
C ILE A 64 -8.92 1.84 -11.67
N ILE A 65 -8.60 1.02 -12.67
CA ILE A 65 -7.24 0.90 -13.21
C ILE A 65 -7.24 1.49 -14.62
N THR A 66 -6.39 2.49 -14.84
CA THR A 66 -6.24 3.10 -16.15
C THR A 66 -4.83 2.85 -16.65
N ASP A 67 -4.72 2.23 -17.82
CA ASP A 67 -3.45 2.16 -18.56
C ASP A 67 -3.33 3.47 -19.32
N LEU A 68 -2.41 4.33 -18.87
CA LEU A 68 -2.29 5.68 -19.43
C LEU A 68 -1.60 5.70 -20.80
N GLU A 69 -0.92 4.63 -21.17
CA GLU A 69 -0.27 4.53 -22.48
C GLU A 69 -1.24 4.02 -23.55
N LEU A 70 -2.10 3.07 -23.19
CA LEU A 70 -3.07 2.48 -24.11
C LEU A 70 -4.46 3.09 -24.00
N ASP A 71 -4.65 3.98 -23.02
CA ASP A 71 -5.94 4.62 -22.73
C ASP A 71 -7.06 3.60 -22.50
N GLN A 72 -6.74 2.54 -21.76
CA GLN A 72 -7.69 1.48 -21.41
C GLN A 72 -8.03 1.52 -19.94
N VAL A 73 -9.32 1.34 -19.64
CA VAL A 73 -9.83 1.41 -18.27
C VAL A 73 -10.46 0.07 -17.90
N SER A 74 -10.13 -0.42 -16.72
CA SER A 74 -10.77 -1.59 -16.12
C SER A 74 -11.10 -1.29 -14.67
N ASN A 75 -11.95 -2.11 -14.06
CA ASN A 75 -12.24 -1.95 -12.65
C ASN A 75 -12.34 -3.30 -11.95
N ILE A 76 -12.04 -3.27 -10.64
CA ILE A 76 -12.17 -4.43 -9.76
C ILE A 76 -13.05 -4.00 -8.60
N GLN A 77 -14.13 -4.75 -8.34
CA GLN A 77 -14.95 -4.50 -7.17
C GLN A 77 -14.23 -5.03 -5.93
N LEU A 78 -14.22 -4.25 -4.86
CA LEU A 78 -13.53 -4.66 -3.63
C LEU A 78 -14.14 -5.93 -3.04
N SER A 79 -15.43 -6.17 -3.26
CA SER A 79 -16.10 -7.40 -2.84
C SER A 79 -15.55 -8.65 -3.52
N GLU A 80 -14.88 -8.51 -4.65
CA GLU A 80 -14.27 -9.63 -5.37
C GLU A 80 -12.90 -10.03 -4.81
N LEU A 81 -12.31 -9.19 -3.96
CA LEU A 81 -10.99 -9.44 -3.38
C LEU A 81 -11.13 -10.18 -2.06
N SER A 82 -10.48 -11.32 -1.95
CA SER A 82 -10.56 -12.17 -0.75
C SER A 82 -9.81 -11.59 0.44
N ASN A 83 -8.78 -10.79 0.19
CA ASN A 83 -8.03 -10.16 1.27
C ASN A 83 -7.58 -8.77 0.78
N ASN A 84 -8.18 -7.76 1.37
CA ASN A 84 -7.93 -6.38 0.98
C ASN A 84 -7.39 -5.53 2.14
N THR A 85 -6.71 -6.16 3.11
CA THR A 85 -6.17 -5.44 4.26
C THR A 85 -5.29 -4.27 3.84
N LEU A 86 -4.42 -4.49 2.84
CA LEU A 86 -3.54 -3.45 2.34
C LEU A 86 -4.34 -2.26 1.79
N ILE A 87 -5.38 -2.54 1.02
CA ILE A 87 -6.24 -1.50 0.46
C ILE A 87 -6.99 -0.77 1.57
N ASP A 88 -7.51 -1.52 2.54
CA ASP A 88 -8.25 -0.95 3.66
C ASP A 88 -7.39 0.02 4.46
N ILE A 89 -6.15 -0.32 4.78
CA ILE A 89 -5.30 0.58 5.56
C ILE A 89 -4.92 1.84 4.79
N PHE A 90 -4.82 1.76 3.46
CA PHE A 90 -4.58 2.95 2.66
C PHE A 90 -5.82 3.84 2.58
N LEU A 91 -7.00 3.25 2.48
CA LEU A 91 -8.23 4.02 2.38
C LEU A 91 -8.68 4.58 3.73
N ASN A 92 -8.64 3.78 4.77
CA ASN A 92 -9.28 4.10 6.04
C ASN A 92 -8.31 4.31 7.20
N GLY A 93 -7.02 4.03 6.99
CA GLY A 93 -6.02 4.13 8.05
C GLY A 93 -6.00 2.92 8.95
N LEU A 94 -5.17 2.98 9.98
CA LEU A 94 -5.03 1.93 10.98
C LEU A 94 -5.85 2.27 12.23
N SER A 95 -6.41 1.23 12.85
CA SER A 95 -7.17 1.36 14.09
C SER A 95 -6.94 0.12 14.96
N LEU A 96 -6.80 0.33 16.27
CA LEU A 96 -6.69 -0.76 17.24
C LEU A 96 -7.97 -1.57 17.36
N ASN A 97 -9.09 -0.97 17.01
CA ASN A 97 -10.41 -1.60 17.19
C ASN A 97 -10.91 -2.37 15.97
N ASN A 98 -10.11 -2.48 14.93
CA ASN A 98 -10.49 -3.20 13.72
C ASN A 98 -10.35 -4.70 13.95
N SER A 99 -11.43 -5.46 13.67
CA SER A 99 -11.45 -6.91 13.87
C SER A 99 -10.81 -7.69 12.72
N ASN A 100 -10.46 -7.02 11.62
CA ASN A 100 -9.93 -7.69 10.45
C ASN A 100 -8.42 -7.92 10.51
N TYR A 101 -7.75 -7.32 11.48
CA TYR A 101 -6.32 -7.49 11.66
C TYR A 101 -5.91 -7.23 13.11
N GLU A 102 -4.73 -7.71 13.45
CA GLU A 102 -4.09 -7.45 14.73
C GLU A 102 -2.82 -6.64 14.51
N LEU A 103 -2.50 -5.78 15.46
CA LEU A 103 -1.30 -4.93 15.39
C LEU A 103 -0.32 -5.32 16.47
N GLU A 104 0.95 -5.43 16.08
CA GLU A 104 2.07 -5.57 17.01
C GLU A 104 3.03 -4.41 16.79
N PHE A 105 3.61 -3.92 17.86
CA PHE A 105 4.48 -2.75 17.85
C PHE A 105 5.87 -3.11 18.34
N ASP A 106 6.89 -2.62 17.68
CA ASP A 106 8.28 -2.78 18.08
C ASP A 106 9.05 -1.54 17.67
N LYS A 107 9.40 -0.70 18.65
CA LYS A 107 10.14 0.57 18.46
C LYS A 107 9.52 1.44 17.37
N ASP A 108 10.05 1.38 16.16
CA ASP A 108 9.62 2.17 15.02
C ASP A 108 8.96 1.34 13.92
N THR A 109 8.40 0.18 14.29
CA THR A 109 7.78 -0.75 13.35
C THR A 109 6.39 -1.14 13.83
N ILE A 110 5.45 -1.20 12.89
CA ILE A 110 4.13 -1.81 13.11
C ILE A 110 4.06 -3.08 12.28
N LEU A 111 3.65 -4.17 12.91
CA LEU A 111 3.38 -5.42 12.23
C LEU A 111 1.87 -5.61 12.18
N ILE A 112 1.32 -5.74 10.99
CA ILE A 112 -0.11 -5.89 10.76
C ILE A 112 -0.36 -7.33 10.33
N LYS A 113 -1.11 -8.08 11.15
CA LYS A 113 -1.42 -9.48 10.87
C LYS A 113 -2.89 -9.60 10.51
N SER A 114 -3.17 -9.99 9.26
CA SER A 114 -4.54 -10.19 8.83
C SER A 114 -5.13 -11.42 9.50
N SER A 115 -6.39 -11.32 9.91
CA SER A 115 -7.12 -12.41 10.54
C SER A 115 -7.87 -13.29 9.53
N SER A 116 -7.60 -13.12 8.24
CA SER A 116 -8.21 -13.94 7.20
C SER A 116 -7.80 -15.40 7.32
N ALA A 117 -8.78 -16.31 7.20
CA ALA A 117 -8.51 -17.74 7.26
C ALA A 117 -7.84 -18.30 6.00
N GLU A 118 -7.83 -17.56 4.91
CA GLU A 118 -7.33 -18.03 3.62
C GLU A 118 -5.87 -17.74 3.36
N GLY A 119 -5.17 -17.19 4.31
CA GLY A 119 -3.78 -16.90 4.09
C GLY A 119 -3.23 -15.99 5.14
N TYR A 120 -2.00 -16.20 5.39
CA TYR A 120 -1.30 -15.43 6.37
C TYR A 120 -0.67 -14.23 5.66
N ASN A 121 -1.33 -13.10 5.76
CA ASN A 121 -0.81 -11.87 5.19
C ASN A 121 -0.33 -10.96 6.31
N GLU A 122 0.97 -10.78 6.34
CA GLU A 122 1.62 -9.95 7.31
C GLU A 122 2.21 -8.75 6.60
N ILE A 123 1.90 -7.57 7.12
CA ILE A 123 2.40 -6.31 6.54
C ILE A 123 3.30 -5.66 7.59
N GLU A 124 4.53 -5.38 7.21
CA GLU A 124 5.47 -4.68 8.08
C GLU A 124 5.59 -3.23 7.62
N VAL A 125 5.36 -2.30 8.54
CA VAL A 125 5.49 -0.87 8.27
C VAL A 125 6.59 -0.32 9.16
N LYS A 126 7.60 0.28 8.54
CA LYS A 126 8.72 0.89 9.26
C LYS A 126 8.67 2.39 9.15
N PHE A 127 8.97 3.04 10.26
CA PHE A 127 9.04 4.50 10.35
C PHE A 127 10.48 4.95 10.58
N LYS A 128 10.81 6.12 10.06
CA LYS A 128 12.12 6.72 10.24
C LYS A 128 11.96 8.22 10.23
N GLU A 129 12.55 8.89 11.22
CA GLU A 129 12.47 10.35 11.32
C GLU A 129 11.03 10.86 11.32
N SER A 130 10.17 10.17 12.09
CA SER A 130 8.76 10.51 12.30
C SER A 130 7.92 10.49 11.03
N ARG A 131 8.27 9.61 10.09
CA ARG A 131 7.48 9.42 8.87
C ARG A 131 7.59 7.98 8.41
N ILE A 132 6.64 7.58 7.57
CA ILE A 132 6.66 6.24 6.98
C ILE A 132 7.90 6.10 6.09
N TYR A 133 8.62 5.02 6.28
CA TYR A 133 9.84 4.73 5.54
C TYR A 133 9.63 3.65 4.50
N TYR A 134 9.14 2.47 4.93
CA TYR A 134 8.79 1.42 3.98
C TYR A 134 7.61 0.61 4.48
N LEU A 135 7.02 -0.11 3.54
CA LEU A 135 5.98 -1.11 3.78
C LEU A 135 6.38 -2.37 3.04
N LYS A 136 6.35 -3.51 3.74
CA LYS A 136 6.79 -4.79 3.17
C LYS A 136 5.73 -5.83 3.41
N TYR A 137 5.43 -6.62 2.38
CA TYR A 137 4.44 -7.70 2.49
C TYR A 137 4.72 -8.78 1.46
N LYS A 138 4.20 -9.99 1.73
CA LYS A 138 4.20 -11.08 0.75
C LYS A 138 2.80 -11.28 0.22
N ASP A 139 2.69 -11.53 -1.08
CA ASP A 139 1.40 -11.85 -1.68
C ASP A 139 1.14 -13.36 -1.65
N ASN A 140 0.02 -13.79 -2.26
CA ASN A 140 -0.40 -15.18 -2.25
C ASN A 140 0.55 -16.12 -2.99
N LEU A 141 1.44 -15.59 -3.80
CA LEU A 141 2.43 -16.35 -4.56
C LEU A 141 3.80 -16.34 -3.91
N ASP A 142 3.89 -15.93 -2.64
CA ASP A 142 5.15 -15.77 -1.89
C ASP A 142 6.09 -14.72 -2.47
N ILE A 143 5.58 -13.85 -3.31
CA ILE A 143 6.37 -12.75 -3.86
C ILE A 143 6.46 -11.66 -2.81
N GLU A 144 7.69 -11.30 -2.43
CA GLU A 144 7.91 -10.24 -1.46
C GLU A 144 7.89 -8.88 -2.17
N ASN A 145 7.08 -7.98 -1.63
CA ASN A 145 6.93 -6.62 -2.13
C ASN A 145 7.46 -5.64 -1.08
N LEU A 146 8.33 -4.77 -1.51
CA LEU A 146 8.88 -3.71 -0.66
C LEU A 146 8.55 -2.37 -1.32
N ILE A 147 7.80 -1.54 -0.60
CA ILE A 147 7.45 -0.20 -1.06
C ILE A 147 8.21 0.79 -0.18
N MET A 148 9.16 1.50 -0.75
CA MET A 148 9.91 2.53 -0.04
C MET A 148 9.35 3.90 -0.38
N PHE A 149 9.11 4.70 0.65
CA PHE A 149 8.46 6.00 0.48
C PHE A 149 9.46 7.12 0.66
N THR A 150 9.27 8.17 -0.14
CA THR A 150 9.95 9.43 0.04
C THR A 150 8.92 10.54 -0.02
N LYS A 151 9.14 11.60 0.73
CA LYS A 151 8.24 12.74 0.70
C LYS A 151 8.41 13.47 -0.63
N MET A 152 7.30 13.77 -1.30
CA MET A 152 7.36 14.58 -2.51
C MET A 152 7.82 15.97 -2.17
N VAL A 153 8.73 16.49 -3.01
CA VAL A 153 9.17 17.87 -2.87
C VAL A 153 8.04 18.77 -3.36
N ALA A 154 7.62 19.69 -2.50
CA ALA A 154 6.60 20.67 -2.89
C ALA A 154 7.20 21.63 -3.93
N ASN A 155 6.49 21.80 -5.01
CA ASN A 155 6.84 22.77 -6.06
C ASN A 155 6.20 24.10 -5.80
#